data_1130733c5373f97ce5348ae069ed5723
#
_entry.id   1130733c5373f97ce5348ae069ed5723
#
_cell.length_a   1.000
_cell.length_b   1.000
_cell.length_c   1.000
_cell.angle_alpha   90.00
_cell.angle_beta   90.00
_cell.angle_gamma   90.00
#
_symmetry.space_group_name_H-M   'P 1'
#
loop_
_entity.id
_entity.type
_entity.pdbx_description
1 polymer ?
#
loop_
_entity_poly.entity_id
_entity_poly.type
_entity_poly.pdbx_seq_one_letter_code
_entity_poly.pdbx_strand_id
1 'polypeptide(L)'
;MSALGAISMLIPGPKMIWHFQELGMDDSIFTCENGTVNSQIDAISGDCKLATKPQPQWVENWLTTTPRSAIYSNYAKFTKLKKGEAAFSGEYAIAPDGSDNLKQRIYIYDNALPTTQLKNVVILANLYTSNQNIVADFPYTGTWYNLMDTTTTNVTATNMQITLGPGEYRIFGNQLSTALSSESFEAISKVELYPNPSTN
;
A
#
# COMPACT_ATOMS: atom_id res chain seq x y z
N MET A 1 -6.79 -5.15 3.18
CA MET A 1 -5.52 -5.31 2.41
C MET A 1 -4.79 -3.98 2.20
N SER A 2 -5.46 -2.89 1.77
CA SER A 2 -4.76 -1.59 1.54
C SER A 2 -4.06 -1.03 2.77
N ALA A 3 -4.66 -1.11 3.98
CA ALA A 3 -4.00 -0.69 5.22
C ALA A 3 -2.72 -1.48 5.52
N LEU A 4 -2.73 -2.80 5.30
CA LEU A 4 -1.53 -3.64 5.42
C LEU A 4 -0.49 -3.27 4.35
N GLY A 5 -0.95 -2.97 3.11
CA GLY A 5 -0.08 -2.47 2.05
C GLY A 5 0.60 -1.15 2.42
N ALA A 6 -0.14 -0.19 2.98
CA ALA A 6 0.43 1.08 3.44
C ALA A 6 1.53 0.88 4.49
N ILE A 7 1.32 -0.04 5.44
CA ILE A 7 2.31 -0.37 6.47
C ILE A 7 3.53 -1.07 5.85
N SER A 8 3.31 -2.15 5.09
CA SER A 8 4.39 -3.01 4.63
C SER A 8 5.22 -2.39 3.49
N MET A 9 4.56 -1.73 2.54
CA MET A 9 5.23 -1.22 1.34
C MET A 9 6.04 0.05 1.58
N LEU A 10 5.59 0.94 2.48
CA LEU A 10 6.18 2.27 2.64
C LEU A 10 7.37 2.31 3.58
N ILE A 11 7.49 1.42 4.55
CA ILE A 11 8.68 1.34 5.41
C ILE A 11 9.94 1.20 4.54
N PRO A 12 11.06 1.89 4.83
CA PRO A 12 12.33 1.73 4.13
C PRO A 12 12.82 0.29 4.02
N GLY A 13 13.61 -0.01 3.00
CA GLY A 13 14.17 -1.36 2.73
C GLY A 13 13.41 -2.15 1.65
N PRO A 14 13.93 -3.34 1.30
CA PRO A 14 13.34 -4.22 0.29
C PRO A 14 11.92 -4.66 0.63
N LYS A 15 11.09 -4.87 -0.39
CA LYS A 15 9.70 -5.29 -0.23
C LYS A 15 9.41 -6.54 -1.06
N MET A 16 8.53 -7.35 -0.53
CA MET A 16 7.97 -8.49 -1.23
C MET A 16 6.44 -8.36 -1.24
N ILE A 17 5.84 -8.46 -2.41
CA ILE A 17 4.41 -8.64 -2.60
C ILE A 17 4.19 -10.13 -2.80
N TRP A 18 3.35 -10.74 -1.98
CA TRP A 18 3.09 -12.16 -2.03
C TRP A 18 1.81 -12.44 -2.83
N HIS A 19 1.93 -13.33 -3.79
CA HIS A 19 0.83 -14.07 -4.44
C HIS A 19 -0.48 -13.27 -4.62
N PHE A 20 -0.46 -12.24 -5.47
CA PHE A 20 -1.60 -11.35 -5.74
C PHE A 20 -2.17 -10.61 -4.52
N GLN A 21 -1.34 -10.34 -3.53
CA GLN A 21 -1.70 -9.50 -2.38
C GLN A 21 -2.18 -8.12 -2.84
N GLU A 22 -1.59 -7.56 -3.89
CA GLU A 22 -1.96 -6.29 -4.50
C GLU A 22 -3.33 -6.31 -5.20
N LEU A 23 -3.87 -7.49 -5.44
CA LEU A 23 -5.22 -7.71 -5.97
C LEU A 23 -6.20 -8.16 -4.89
N GLY A 24 -5.74 -8.24 -3.63
CA GLY A 24 -6.57 -8.66 -2.51
C GLY A 24 -6.99 -10.13 -2.60
N MET A 25 -6.08 -11.00 -3.05
CA MET A 25 -6.33 -12.45 -3.04
C MET A 25 -6.67 -12.91 -1.62
N ASP A 26 -7.78 -13.59 -1.48
CA ASP A 26 -8.34 -14.11 -0.21
C ASP A 26 -8.55 -15.63 -0.22
N ASP A 27 -8.23 -16.29 -1.35
CA ASP A 27 -8.28 -17.72 -1.45
C ASP A 27 -7.16 -18.39 -0.65
N SER A 28 -7.48 -19.52 -0.04
CA SER A 28 -6.47 -20.36 0.60
C SER A 28 -5.49 -20.93 -0.44
N ILE A 29 -4.20 -20.97 -0.10
CA ILE A 29 -3.20 -21.68 -0.91
C ILE A 29 -3.49 -23.21 -1.01
N PHE A 30 -4.37 -23.71 -0.16
CA PHE A 30 -4.81 -25.10 -0.15
C PHE A 30 -6.15 -25.30 -0.91
N THR A 31 -6.59 -24.30 -1.67
CA THR A 31 -7.77 -24.43 -2.52
C THR A 31 -7.54 -25.46 -3.60
N CYS A 32 -8.48 -26.37 -3.75
CA CYS A 32 -8.45 -27.44 -4.73
C CYS A 32 -9.08 -27.02 -6.06
N GLU A 33 -8.80 -27.76 -7.12
CA GLU A 33 -9.40 -27.51 -8.45
C GLU A 33 -10.94 -27.58 -8.46
N ASN A 34 -11.54 -28.30 -7.51
CA ASN A 34 -12.99 -28.39 -7.33
C ASN A 34 -13.58 -27.26 -6.44
N GLY A 35 -12.76 -26.30 -6.02
CA GLY A 35 -13.17 -25.16 -5.18
C GLY A 35 -13.28 -25.46 -3.68
N THR A 36 -13.03 -26.70 -3.23
CA THR A 36 -12.95 -27.00 -1.79
C THR A 36 -11.59 -26.63 -1.23
N VAL A 37 -11.48 -26.48 0.08
CA VAL A 37 -10.21 -26.19 0.76
C VAL A 37 -9.69 -27.46 1.42
N ASN A 38 -8.51 -27.92 1.00
CA ASN A 38 -7.84 -29.04 1.65
C ASN A 38 -7.24 -28.56 2.99
N SER A 39 -7.70 -29.14 4.09
CA SER A 39 -7.20 -28.86 5.44
C SER A 39 -5.93 -29.63 5.80
N GLN A 40 -5.49 -30.55 4.95
CA GLN A 40 -4.31 -31.38 5.17
C GLN A 40 -3.08 -30.72 4.54
N ILE A 41 -2.00 -30.63 5.30
CA ILE A 41 -0.72 -30.05 4.83
C ILE A 41 -0.04 -31.00 3.83
N ASP A 42 -0.41 -32.27 3.84
CA ASP A 42 0.13 -33.29 2.95
C ASP A 42 -0.69 -33.38 1.66
N ALA A 43 -0.13 -32.86 0.58
CA ALA A 43 -0.74 -32.88 -0.74
C ALA A 43 -0.90 -34.31 -1.32
N ILE A 44 -0.29 -35.33 -0.71
CA ILE A 44 -0.35 -36.72 -1.16
C ILE A 44 -1.54 -37.45 -0.55
N SER A 45 -1.88 -37.15 0.70
CA SER A 45 -3.04 -37.73 1.41
C SER A 45 -4.29 -36.83 1.35
N GLY A 46 -4.22 -35.69 0.67
CA GLY A 46 -5.33 -34.74 0.54
C GLY A 46 -6.46 -35.30 -0.32
N ASP A 47 -7.67 -34.94 0.05
CA ASP A 47 -8.92 -35.39 -0.59
C ASP A 47 -9.08 -34.78 -1.99
N CYS A 48 -8.22 -33.86 -2.40
CA CYS A 48 -8.37 -33.15 -3.65
C CYS A 48 -7.04 -32.64 -4.20
N LYS A 49 -6.97 -32.52 -5.51
CA LYS A 49 -5.84 -31.96 -6.20
C LYS A 49 -5.80 -30.44 -5.97
N LEU A 50 -4.71 -29.93 -5.41
CA LEU A 50 -4.53 -28.50 -5.19
C LEU A 50 -4.47 -27.73 -6.50
N ALA A 51 -5.14 -26.59 -6.55
CA ALA A 51 -5.00 -25.62 -7.61
C ALA A 51 -3.62 -24.94 -7.48
N THR A 52 -2.62 -25.54 -8.12
CA THR A 52 -1.22 -25.08 -8.01
C THR A 52 -0.92 -23.88 -8.89
N LYS A 53 -1.84 -23.47 -9.76
CA LYS A 53 -1.63 -22.34 -10.67
C LYS A 53 -2.27 -21.09 -10.10
N PRO A 54 -1.53 -19.97 -10.07
CA PRO A 54 -2.14 -18.69 -9.78
C PRO A 54 -3.23 -18.45 -10.81
N GLN A 55 -4.46 -18.53 -10.33
CA GLN A 55 -5.61 -18.57 -11.17
C GLN A 55 -5.98 -17.18 -11.57
N PRO A 56 -6.78 -16.80 -11.50
CA PRO A 56 -8.06 -16.38 -12.05
C PRO A 56 -8.21 -14.91 -12.18
N GLN A 57 -7.20 -14.05 -11.86
CA GLN A 57 -7.37 -12.63 -12.12
C GLN A 57 -7.71 -12.35 -13.59
N TRP A 58 -7.28 -13.21 -14.50
CA TRP A 58 -7.65 -13.13 -15.92
C TRP A 58 -9.01 -13.75 -16.20
N VAL A 59 -9.32 -14.87 -15.56
CA VAL A 59 -10.58 -15.58 -15.75
C VAL A 59 -11.73 -14.87 -15.04
N GLU A 60 -11.49 -14.38 -13.82
CA GLU A 60 -12.49 -13.73 -12.98
C GLU A 60 -12.50 -12.21 -13.11
N ASN A 61 -11.61 -11.64 -13.94
CA ASN A 61 -11.50 -10.20 -14.18
C ASN A 61 -11.40 -9.37 -12.89
N TRP A 62 -10.53 -9.73 -11.96
CA TRP A 62 -10.42 -9.12 -10.65
C TRP A 62 -10.25 -7.59 -10.67
N LEU A 63 -9.62 -7.04 -11.68
CA LEU A 63 -9.48 -5.59 -11.83
C LEU A 63 -10.78 -4.87 -12.19
N THR A 64 -11.81 -5.57 -12.59
CA THR A 64 -13.13 -4.97 -12.85
C THR A 64 -14.01 -4.89 -11.61
N THR A 65 -13.64 -5.58 -10.54
CA THR A 65 -14.35 -5.50 -9.26
C THR A 65 -13.84 -4.36 -8.40
N THR A 66 -14.72 -3.48 -7.95
CA THR A 66 -14.36 -2.26 -7.22
C THR A 66 -13.41 -2.49 -6.03
N PRO A 67 -13.63 -3.46 -5.11
CA PRO A 67 -12.72 -3.64 -3.99
C PRO A 67 -11.29 -4.01 -4.43
N ARG A 68 -11.15 -4.89 -5.42
CA ARG A 68 -9.84 -5.37 -5.88
C ARG A 68 -9.10 -4.32 -6.72
N SER A 69 -9.79 -3.63 -7.61
CA SER A 69 -9.20 -2.51 -8.37
C SER A 69 -8.74 -1.37 -7.46
N ALA A 70 -9.46 -1.09 -6.38
CA ALA A 70 -9.04 -0.11 -5.38
C ALA A 70 -7.78 -0.56 -4.63
N ILE A 71 -7.68 -1.84 -4.25
CA ILE A 71 -6.47 -2.38 -3.62
C ILE A 71 -5.28 -2.24 -4.57
N TYR A 72 -5.43 -2.67 -5.82
CA TYR A 72 -4.39 -2.56 -6.84
C TYR A 72 -3.92 -1.11 -7.05
N SER A 73 -4.87 -0.18 -7.18
CA SER A 73 -4.58 1.25 -7.32
C SER A 73 -3.79 1.79 -6.12
N ASN A 74 -4.14 1.39 -4.90
CA ASN A 74 -3.41 1.79 -3.71
C ASN A 74 -1.98 1.24 -3.69
N TYR A 75 -1.77 -0.03 -4.02
CA TYR A 75 -0.43 -0.61 -4.13
C TYR A 75 0.42 0.07 -5.21
N ALA A 76 -0.19 0.44 -6.34
CA ALA A 76 0.49 1.22 -7.38
C ALA A 76 0.94 2.59 -6.85
N LYS A 77 0.09 3.30 -6.09
CA LYS A 77 0.44 4.57 -5.44
C LYS A 77 1.55 4.38 -4.40
N PHE A 78 1.49 3.35 -3.55
CA PHE A 78 2.55 3.06 -2.58
C PHE A 78 3.90 2.81 -3.26
N THR A 79 3.89 2.07 -4.37
CA THR A 79 5.10 1.81 -5.15
C THR A 79 5.66 3.10 -5.75
N LYS A 80 4.80 3.98 -6.28
CA LYS A 80 5.21 5.30 -6.79
C LYS A 80 5.80 6.17 -5.68
N LEU A 81 5.14 6.27 -4.53
CA LEU A 81 5.67 7.00 -3.37
C LEU A 81 7.04 6.49 -2.97
N LYS A 82 7.16 5.18 -2.77
CA LYS A 82 8.41 4.57 -2.32
C LYS A 82 9.55 4.74 -3.31
N LYS A 83 9.26 4.72 -4.60
CA LYS A 83 10.27 4.87 -5.66
C LYS A 83 10.61 6.34 -5.93
N GLY A 84 9.63 7.22 -5.86
CA GLY A 84 9.75 8.60 -6.35
C GLY A 84 10.07 9.62 -5.27
N GLU A 85 9.87 9.31 -3.99
CA GLU A 85 10.09 10.25 -2.89
C GLU A 85 11.27 9.80 -2.02
N ALA A 86 12.27 10.65 -1.90
CA ALA A 86 13.51 10.36 -1.18
C ALA A 86 13.28 9.99 0.30
N ALA A 87 12.28 10.60 0.95
CA ALA A 87 11.94 10.31 2.34
C ALA A 87 11.75 8.82 2.62
N PHE A 88 11.21 8.04 1.68
CA PHE A 88 10.99 6.60 1.85
C PHE A 88 12.27 5.75 1.77
N SER A 89 13.41 6.37 1.53
CA SER A 89 14.75 5.75 1.66
C SER A 89 15.47 6.15 2.95
N GLY A 90 14.88 7.04 3.75
CA GLY A 90 15.43 7.55 4.99
C GLY A 90 15.24 6.59 6.17
N GLU A 91 15.04 7.17 7.34
CA GLU A 91 14.83 6.46 8.60
C GLU A 91 13.33 6.21 8.87
N TYR A 92 13.05 5.30 9.78
CA TYR A 92 11.68 5.05 10.22
C TYR A 92 11.59 4.63 11.67
N ALA A 93 10.42 4.84 12.27
CA ALA A 93 10.07 4.33 13.59
C ALA A 93 8.65 3.75 13.55
N ILE A 94 8.47 2.59 14.19
CA ILE A 94 7.17 1.97 14.38
C ILE A 94 6.78 2.19 15.83
N ALA A 95 5.69 2.90 16.05
CA ALA A 95 5.22 3.27 17.38
C ALA A 95 3.68 3.13 17.47
N PRO A 96 3.15 1.91 17.60
CA PRO A 96 1.71 1.70 17.71
C PRO A 96 1.08 2.54 18.81
N ASP A 97 -0.15 3.02 18.60
CA ASP A 97 -0.84 3.85 19.58
C ASP A 97 -1.18 3.05 20.84
N GLY A 98 -0.67 3.48 22.01
CA GLY A 98 -0.85 2.81 23.28
C GLY A 98 -0.27 1.38 23.32
N SER A 99 0.73 1.04 22.49
CA SER A 99 1.26 -0.31 22.27
C SER A 99 0.23 -1.30 21.69
N ASP A 100 -0.84 -0.80 21.11
CA ASP A 100 -1.88 -1.59 20.46
C ASP A 100 -1.49 -1.86 18.98
N ASN A 101 -1.04 -3.07 18.71
CA ASN A 101 -0.57 -3.48 17.39
C ASN A 101 -1.67 -3.48 16.30
N LEU A 102 -2.92 -3.26 16.63
CA LEU A 102 -3.99 -3.08 15.65
C LEU A 102 -4.26 -1.59 15.34
N LYS A 103 -3.64 -0.68 16.09
CA LYS A 103 -3.61 0.77 15.84
C LYS A 103 -2.20 1.18 15.43
N GLN A 104 -1.90 1.00 14.18
CA GLN A 104 -0.55 1.23 13.68
C GLN A 104 -0.26 2.72 13.47
N ARG A 105 0.92 3.13 13.91
CA ARG A 105 1.51 4.43 13.68
C ARG A 105 2.96 4.25 13.28
N ILE A 106 3.32 4.79 12.13
CA ILE A 106 4.67 4.67 11.57
C ILE A 106 5.13 6.06 11.15
N TYR A 107 6.34 6.41 11.54
CA TYR A 107 7.03 7.61 11.08
C TYR A 107 8.07 7.22 10.05
N ILE A 108 8.16 7.99 8.98
CA ILE A 108 9.22 7.89 7.99
C ILE A 108 9.79 9.29 7.82
N TYR A 109 11.09 9.44 7.88
CA TYR A 109 11.71 10.75 7.83
C TYR A 109 13.12 10.70 7.25
N ASP A 110 13.51 11.80 6.62
CA ASP A 110 14.89 12.04 6.21
C ASP A 110 15.30 13.47 6.62
N ASN A 111 16.14 13.55 7.63
CA ASN A 111 16.58 14.84 8.17
C ASN A 111 17.55 15.61 7.25
N ALA A 112 18.11 14.96 6.25
CA ALA A 112 18.94 15.61 5.24
C ALA A 112 18.12 16.42 4.22
N LEU A 113 16.83 16.12 4.07
CA LEU A 113 15.96 16.81 3.14
C LEU A 113 15.49 18.17 3.71
N PRO A 114 15.35 19.19 2.85
CA PRO A 114 14.81 20.50 3.27
C PRO A 114 13.30 20.40 3.55
N THR A 115 12.78 21.32 4.35
CA THR A 115 11.35 21.38 4.71
C THR A 115 10.43 21.69 3.54
N THR A 116 10.95 22.14 2.42
CA THR A 116 10.24 22.38 1.17
C THR A 116 10.01 21.11 0.35
N GLN A 117 10.58 19.99 0.78
CA GLN A 117 10.39 18.68 0.19
C GLN A 117 9.62 17.77 1.16
N LEU A 118 9.08 16.68 0.63
CA LEU A 118 8.50 15.63 1.45
C LEU A 118 9.63 14.96 2.24
N LYS A 119 9.73 15.25 3.52
CA LYS A 119 10.76 14.73 4.42
C LYS A 119 10.24 14.01 5.64
N ASN A 120 9.01 14.30 6.05
CA ASN A 120 8.34 13.66 7.17
C ASN A 120 7.02 13.08 6.73
N VAL A 121 6.81 11.81 7.04
CA VAL A 121 5.58 11.08 6.76
C VAL A 121 5.09 10.41 8.02
N VAL A 122 3.79 10.52 8.30
CA VAL A 122 3.09 9.82 9.37
C VAL A 122 2.06 8.90 8.74
N ILE A 123 2.19 7.60 8.94
CA ILE A 123 1.25 6.59 8.46
C ILE A 123 0.44 6.12 9.66
N LEU A 124 -0.87 6.22 9.55
CA LEU A 124 -1.81 5.68 10.53
C LEU A 124 -2.63 4.59 9.85
N ALA A 125 -2.85 3.48 10.53
CA ALA A 125 -3.70 2.40 10.04
C ALA A 125 -4.49 1.74 11.16
N ASN A 126 -5.78 1.60 10.92
CA ASN A 126 -6.70 0.87 11.78
C ASN A 126 -6.88 -0.56 11.24
N LEU A 127 -6.39 -1.55 11.99
CA LEU A 127 -6.53 -2.97 11.65
C LEU A 127 -7.70 -3.65 12.39
N TYR A 128 -8.49 -2.89 13.15
CA TYR A 128 -9.74 -3.36 13.75
C TYR A 128 -10.88 -3.41 12.72
N THR A 129 -11.91 -4.15 13.07
CA THR A 129 -13.19 -4.21 12.35
C THR A 129 -14.20 -3.15 12.79
N SER A 130 -13.79 -2.21 13.64
CA SER A 130 -14.58 -1.09 14.16
C SER A 130 -13.80 0.23 14.05
N ASN A 131 -14.52 1.35 14.12
CA ASN A 131 -13.89 2.68 14.13
C ASN A 131 -12.96 2.80 15.34
N GLN A 132 -11.77 3.35 15.11
CA GLN A 132 -10.78 3.62 16.15
C GLN A 132 -10.31 5.07 16.09
N ASN A 133 -10.06 5.64 17.26
CA ASN A 133 -9.32 6.87 17.39
C ASN A 133 -7.84 6.52 17.61
N ILE A 134 -6.98 7.07 16.79
CA ILE A 134 -5.53 6.86 16.87
C ILE A 134 -4.88 8.21 17.17
N VAL A 135 -4.10 8.29 18.20
CA VAL A 135 -3.26 9.45 18.48
C VAL A 135 -2.16 9.50 17.42
N ALA A 136 -2.20 10.49 16.55
CA ALA A 136 -1.28 10.56 15.42
C ALA A 136 0.16 10.90 15.85
N ASP A 137 0.29 11.65 16.94
CA ASP A 137 1.56 12.07 17.52
C ASP A 137 2.51 12.67 16.47
N PHE A 138 1.97 13.66 15.76
CA PHE A 138 2.72 14.34 14.70
C PHE A 138 4.02 14.95 15.23
N PRO A 139 5.12 14.95 14.47
CA PRO A 139 6.39 15.53 14.91
C PRO A 139 6.29 17.02 15.26
N TYR A 140 5.35 17.74 14.63
CA TYR A 140 5.10 19.17 14.85
C TYR A 140 3.71 19.59 14.36
N THR A 141 3.25 20.73 14.83
CA THR A 141 1.97 21.36 14.40
C THR A 141 2.13 22.03 13.04
N GLY A 142 1.01 22.27 12.35
CA GLY A 142 0.95 22.91 11.04
C GLY A 142 0.09 22.15 10.06
N THR A 143 0.22 22.50 8.78
CA THR A 143 -0.53 21.84 7.72
C THR A 143 0.16 20.54 7.30
N TRP A 144 -0.61 19.46 7.31
CA TRP A 144 -0.22 18.16 6.81
C TRP A 144 -1.13 17.73 5.67
N TYR A 145 -0.58 17.03 4.70
CA TYR A 145 -1.27 16.61 3.48
C TYR A 145 -1.49 15.10 3.49
N ASN A 146 -2.72 14.65 3.28
CA ASN A 146 -2.93 13.23 2.99
C ASN A 146 -2.42 12.93 1.58
N LEU A 147 -1.38 12.15 1.48
CA LEU A 147 -0.70 11.88 0.20
C LEU A 147 -1.57 11.08 -0.78
N MET A 148 -2.63 10.41 -0.31
CA MET A 148 -3.46 9.56 -1.15
C MET A 148 -4.55 10.33 -1.92
N ASP A 149 -5.02 11.45 -1.37
CA ASP A 149 -6.13 12.23 -1.91
C ASP A 149 -5.90 13.75 -1.90
N THR A 150 -4.71 14.19 -1.48
CA THR A 150 -4.27 15.59 -1.39
C THR A 150 -5.05 16.46 -0.41
N THR A 151 -5.95 15.90 0.39
CA THR A 151 -6.65 16.64 1.43
C THR A 151 -5.69 17.14 2.50
N THR A 152 -6.02 18.26 3.14
CA THR A 152 -5.18 18.87 4.17
C THR A 152 -5.76 18.66 5.56
N THR A 153 -4.88 18.53 6.53
CA THR A 153 -5.20 18.52 7.96
C THR A 153 -4.39 19.58 8.66
N ASN A 154 -5.05 20.51 9.33
CA ASN A 154 -4.38 21.48 10.18
C ASN A 154 -4.17 20.86 11.57
N VAL A 155 -2.94 20.46 11.84
CA VAL A 155 -2.53 19.87 13.11
C VAL A 155 -2.27 20.98 14.11
N THR A 156 -3.18 21.16 15.06
CA THR A 156 -3.10 22.18 16.11
C THR A 156 -2.41 21.69 17.38
N ALA A 157 -2.33 20.38 17.56
CA ALA A 157 -1.62 19.72 18.65
C ALA A 157 -0.99 18.42 18.12
N THR A 158 0.23 18.11 18.53
CA THR A 158 0.95 16.92 18.04
C THR A 158 0.23 15.62 18.37
N ASN A 159 -0.41 15.57 19.54
CA ASN A 159 -1.21 14.43 20.00
C ASN A 159 -2.66 14.40 19.48
N MET A 160 -2.92 15.08 18.36
CA MET A 160 -4.24 15.09 17.73
C MET A 160 -4.69 13.66 17.43
N GLN A 161 -5.95 13.38 17.75
CA GLN A 161 -6.59 12.10 17.42
C GLN A 161 -7.19 12.13 16.02
N ILE A 162 -6.96 11.07 15.28
CA ILE A 162 -7.54 10.83 13.96
C ILE A 162 -8.45 9.62 14.05
N THR A 163 -9.71 9.79 13.70
CA THR A 163 -10.67 8.68 13.63
C THR A 163 -10.51 7.96 12.29
N LEU A 164 -10.29 6.66 12.35
CA LEU A 164 -10.20 5.78 11.18
C LEU A 164 -11.27 4.70 11.25
N GLY A 165 -11.95 4.47 10.13
CA GLY A 165 -12.87 3.34 9.95
C GLY A 165 -12.15 1.98 9.90
N PRO A 166 -12.90 0.87 9.84
CA PRO A 166 -12.34 -0.48 9.75
C PRO A 166 -11.44 -0.63 8.53
N GLY A 167 -10.19 -1.04 8.74
CA GLY A 167 -9.21 -1.22 7.65
C GLY A 167 -8.81 0.07 6.94
N GLU A 168 -9.19 1.23 7.48
CA GLU A 168 -8.80 2.54 6.93
C GLU A 168 -7.37 2.88 7.33
N TYR A 169 -6.72 3.69 6.50
CA TYR A 169 -5.39 4.23 6.73
C TYR A 169 -5.30 5.67 6.23
N ARG A 170 -4.32 6.41 6.73
CA ARG A 170 -3.94 7.75 6.26
C ARG A 170 -2.43 7.82 6.14
N ILE A 171 -1.96 8.53 5.14
CA ILE A 171 -0.54 8.78 4.91
C ILE A 171 -0.37 10.28 4.85
N PHE A 172 0.07 10.87 5.94
CA PHE A 172 0.28 12.30 6.05
C PHE A 172 1.71 12.65 5.70
N GLY A 173 1.90 13.64 4.84
CA GLY A 173 3.20 14.23 4.52
C GLY A 173 3.26 15.70 4.90
N ASN A 174 4.44 16.21 5.24
CA ASN A 174 4.66 17.64 5.47
C ASN A 174 4.57 18.47 4.17
N GLN A 175 4.68 17.84 3.03
CA GLN A 175 4.50 18.37 1.68
C GLN A 175 3.71 17.39 0.83
N LEU A 176 3.12 17.86 -0.26
CA LEU A 176 2.52 16.99 -1.27
C LEU A 176 3.60 16.13 -1.95
N SER A 177 3.22 14.95 -2.37
CA SER A 177 4.10 14.09 -3.15
C SER A 177 4.19 14.58 -4.60
N THR A 178 5.40 14.73 -5.09
CA THR A 178 5.68 14.99 -6.50
C THR A 178 5.50 13.71 -7.33
N ALA A 179 5.76 12.55 -6.74
CA ALA A 179 5.62 11.25 -7.39
C ALA A 179 4.16 10.85 -7.67
N LEU A 180 3.21 11.43 -6.92
CA LEU A 180 1.76 11.20 -7.13
C LEU A 180 1.06 12.36 -7.84
N SER A 181 1.73 13.49 -8.05
CA SER A 181 1.20 14.51 -8.94
C SER A 181 1.00 13.87 -10.31
N SER A 182 -0.13 14.16 -10.97
CA SER A 182 -0.35 13.68 -12.32
C SER A 182 0.75 14.24 -13.22
N GLU A 183 1.77 13.42 -13.49
CA GLU A 183 2.53 13.65 -14.69
C GLU A 183 1.51 13.59 -15.83
N SER A 184 1.34 14.70 -16.54
CA SER A 184 0.79 14.64 -17.87
C SER A 184 1.61 13.56 -18.57
N PHE A 185 0.97 12.48 -19.01
CA PHE A 185 1.59 11.57 -19.94
C PHE A 185 1.97 12.43 -21.15
N GLU A 186 3.21 12.88 -21.20
CA GLU A 186 3.78 13.23 -22.47
C GLU A 186 3.71 11.93 -23.25
N ALA A 187 2.76 11.89 -24.16
CA ALA A 187 2.64 10.80 -25.11
C ALA A 187 4.04 10.56 -25.64
N ILE A 188 4.59 9.37 -25.42
CA ILE A 188 5.83 8.95 -26.04
C ILE A 188 5.56 9.08 -27.54
N SER A 189 5.95 10.21 -28.11
CA SER A 189 5.65 10.56 -29.49
C SER A 189 6.50 9.78 -30.50
N LYS A 190 7.24 8.77 -30.02
CA LYS A 190 7.99 7.83 -30.83
C LYS A 190 7.94 6.43 -30.21
N VAL A 191 6.95 5.66 -30.61
CA VAL A 191 7.09 4.21 -30.63
C VAL A 191 7.84 3.89 -31.93
N GLU A 192 9.14 3.71 -31.86
CA GLU A 192 9.89 3.12 -32.98
C GLU A 192 9.66 1.61 -32.95
N LEU A 193 8.75 1.15 -33.77
CA LEU A 193 8.61 -0.26 -34.07
C LEU A 193 9.79 -0.65 -34.97
N TYR A 194 10.80 -1.27 -34.37
CA TYR A 194 11.82 -1.92 -35.18
C TYR A 194 11.16 -3.09 -35.93
N PRO A 195 11.31 -3.14 -37.27
CA PRO A 195 10.83 -4.30 -37.98
C PRO A 195 11.56 -5.52 -37.46
N ASN A 196 10.79 -6.52 -37.06
CA ASN A 196 11.35 -7.83 -36.72
C ASN A 196 11.93 -8.39 -38.00
N PRO A 197 13.26 -8.62 -38.13
CA PRO A 197 13.83 -9.19 -39.33
C PRO A 197 13.42 -10.65 -39.44
N SER A 198 12.30 -10.93 -40.07
CA SER A 198 12.04 -12.25 -40.62
C SER A 198 12.83 -12.37 -41.92
N THR A 199 14.04 -12.82 -41.81
CA THR A 199 14.76 -13.32 -42.99
C THR A 199 14.26 -14.72 -43.29
N ASN A 200 13.66 -14.86 -44.46
CA ASN A 200 13.53 -16.15 -45.12
C ASN A 200 14.93 -16.76 -45.40
#